data_a0ee526bdd4efc42a634a106780f994d
#
_entry.id   a0ee526bdd4efc42a634a106780f994d
#
_cell.length_a   1.000
_cell.length_b   1.000
_cell.length_c   1.000
_cell.angle_alpha   90.00
_cell.angle_beta   90.00
_cell.angle_gamma   90.00
#
_symmetry.space_group_name_H-M   'P 1'
#
loop_
_entity.id
_entity.type
_entity.pdbx_description
1 polymer ?
#
loop_
_entity_poly.entity_id
_entity_poly.type
_entity_poly.pdbx_seq_one_letter_code
_entity_poly.pdbx_strand_id
1 'polypeptide(L)'
;RALPLFFFAAVLIHVATNYFGDYFDFIKGVDKDYTYGSSGVLVEGSLKTYEILMGGFICLCVAAILGLSLVFLKGFSILVLGIVGVLGGYLYAGYPVGYKYHALGDFFVFVYYFIDSLKSWTFSFPTKKVVAYYR
;
A
#
# COMPACT_ATOMS: atom_id res chain seq x y z
N ARG A 1 12.36 7.84 -18.14
CA ARG A 1 11.73 6.61 -18.69
C ARG A 1 11.26 5.64 -17.58
N ALA A 2 11.87 5.60 -16.40
CA ALA A 2 11.46 4.71 -15.29
C ALA A 2 10.23 5.22 -14.51
N LEU A 3 10.01 6.55 -14.45
CA LEU A 3 8.95 7.15 -13.65
C LEU A 3 7.53 6.70 -14.05
N PRO A 4 7.15 6.68 -15.33
CA PRO A 4 5.83 6.16 -15.71
C PRO A 4 5.64 4.68 -15.36
N LEU A 5 6.65 3.83 -15.58
CA LEU A 5 6.59 2.41 -15.22
C LEU A 5 6.38 2.22 -13.71
N PHE A 6 7.11 2.98 -12.90
CA PHE A 6 6.95 2.99 -11.46
C PHE A 6 5.53 3.41 -11.04
N PHE A 7 5.02 4.50 -11.63
CA PHE A 7 3.69 5.01 -11.35
C PHE A 7 2.61 3.97 -11.67
N PHE A 8 2.64 3.38 -12.86
CA PHE A 8 1.66 2.37 -13.26
C PHE A 8 1.76 1.11 -12.41
N ALA A 9 2.96 0.63 -12.08
CA ALA A 9 3.15 -0.49 -11.18
C ALA A 9 2.57 -0.23 -9.79
N ALA A 10 2.82 0.96 -9.23
CA ALA A 10 2.29 1.36 -7.92
C ALA A 10 0.75 1.44 -7.93
N VAL A 11 0.15 2.03 -8.98
CA VAL A 11 -1.31 2.09 -9.13
C VAL A 11 -1.90 0.69 -9.21
N LEU A 12 -1.32 -0.21 -9.99
CA LEU A 12 -1.81 -1.58 -10.12
C LEU A 12 -1.71 -2.37 -8.81
N ILE A 13 -0.63 -2.20 -8.05
CA ILE A 13 -0.51 -2.80 -6.70
C ILE A 13 -1.62 -2.26 -5.78
N HIS A 14 -1.87 -0.95 -5.82
CA HIS A 14 -2.91 -0.34 -5.02
C HIS A 14 -4.31 -0.87 -5.39
N VAL A 15 -4.61 -0.96 -6.68
CA VAL A 15 -5.87 -1.54 -7.18
C VAL A 15 -6.01 -3.02 -6.76
N ALA A 16 -4.94 -3.81 -6.90
CA ALA A 16 -4.93 -5.20 -6.45
C ALA A 16 -5.20 -5.33 -4.94
N THR A 17 -4.58 -4.47 -4.13
CA THR A 17 -4.81 -4.43 -2.67
C THR A 17 -6.27 -4.12 -2.33
N ASN A 18 -6.93 -3.21 -3.07
CA ASN A 18 -8.34 -2.91 -2.89
C ASN A 18 -9.21 -4.12 -3.27
N TYR A 19 -8.96 -4.79 -4.39
CA TYR A 19 -9.69 -6.01 -4.75
C TYR A 19 -9.55 -7.11 -3.70
N PHE A 20 -8.36 -7.34 -3.17
CA PHE A 20 -8.19 -8.28 -2.04
C PHE A 20 -8.89 -7.79 -0.78
N GLY A 21 -8.90 -6.48 -0.53
CA GLY A 21 -9.66 -5.87 0.56
C GLY A 21 -11.13 -6.19 0.47
N ASP A 22 -11.78 -5.89 -0.64
CA ASP A 22 -13.21 -6.14 -0.88
C ASP A 22 -13.54 -7.64 -0.78
N TYR A 23 -12.69 -8.50 -1.36
CA TYR A 23 -12.85 -9.94 -1.27
C TYR A 23 -12.85 -10.45 0.17
N PHE A 24 -11.85 -10.05 0.96
CA PHE A 24 -11.73 -10.53 2.35
C PHE A 24 -12.78 -9.90 3.27
N ASP A 25 -13.19 -8.65 3.05
CA ASP A 25 -14.24 -7.99 3.80
C ASP A 25 -15.58 -8.68 3.59
N PHE A 26 -15.88 -9.03 2.34
CA PHE A 26 -17.09 -9.76 2.00
C PHE A 26 -17.10 -11.16 2.65
N ILE A 27 -16.00 -11.95 2.51
CA ILE A 27 -15.93 -13.30 3.10
C ILE A 27 -16.00 -13.28 4.62
N LYS A 28 -15.41 -12.27 5.26
CA LYS A 28 -15.45 -12.11 6.71
C LYS A 28 -16.76 -11.51 7.22
N GLY A 29 -17.69 -11.13 6.32
CA GLY A 29 -18.97 -10.53 6.68
C GLY A 29 -18.83 -9.13 7.29
N VAL A 30 -17.72 -8.45 7.01
CA VAL A 30 -17.49 -7.04 7.40
C VAL A 30 -18.33 -6.13 6.53
N ASP A 31 -18.40 -6.42 5.22
CA ASP A 31 -19.20 -5.67 4.27
C ASP A 31 -20.67 -6.10 4.35
N LYS A 32 -21.54 -5.11 4.54
CA LYS A 32 -22.99 -5.23 4.59
C LYS A 32 -23.62 -4.07 3.83
N ASP A 33 -24.91 -4.17 3.51
CA ASP A 33 -25.67 -3.17 2.74
C ASP A 33 -25.55 -1.73 3.27
N TYR A 34 -25.20 -1.58 4.54
CA TYR A 34 -25.06 -0.27 5.21
C TYR A 34 -23.62 0.09 5.60
N THR A 35 -22.62 -0.67 5.13
CA THR A 35 -21.22 -0.42 5.48
C THR A 35 -20.66 0.72 4.65
N TYR A 36 -20.26 1.84 5.30
CA TYR A 36 -19.59 2.95 4.65
C TYR A 36 -18.12 2.60 4.36
N GLY A 37 -17.67 2.91 3.14
CA GLY A 37 -16.28 2.71 2.72
C GLY A 37 -15.98 1.39 2.01
N SER A 38 -16.96 0.51 1.88
CA SER A 38 -16.93 -0.64 0.96
C SER A 38 -17.26 -0.20 -0.46
N SER A 39 -16.71 -0.91 -1.48
CA SER A 39 -17.14 -0.72 -2.87
C SER A 39 -18.59 -1.13 -3.11
N GLY A 40 -19.15 -1.99 -2.25
CA GLY A 40 -20.51 -2.51 -2.34
C GLY A 40 -20.74 -3.55 -3.44
N VAL A 41 -19.85 -3.67 -4.42
CA VAL A 41 -20.06 -4.49 -5.64
C VAL A 41 -20.33 -5.97 -5.39
N LEU A 42 -19.79 -6.53 -4.30
CA LEU A 42 -20.06 -7.93 -3.91
C LEU A 42 -21.36 -8.06 -3.13
N VAL A 43 -21.68 -7.09 -2.30
CA VAL A 43 -22.92 -7.06 -1.49
C VAL A 43 -24.13 -6.87 -2.40
N GLU A 44 -24.03 -5.95 -3.36
CA GLU A 44 -25.05 -5.69 -4.38
C GLU A 44 -25.19 -6.84 -5.41
N GLY A 45 -24.22 -7.77 -5.43
CA GLY A 45 -24.19 -8.86 -6.39
C GLY A 45 -23.84 -8.43 -7.82
N SER A 46 -23.30 -7.23 -8.01
CA SER A 46 -22.88 -6.70 -9.32
C SER A 46 -21.70 -7.48 -9.91
N LEU A 47 -20.83 -8.01 -9.05
CA LEU A 47 -19.70 -8.87 -9.40
C LEU A 47 -19.68 -10.13 -8.52
N LYS A 48 -19.16 -11.21 -9.08
CA LYS A 48 -18.97 -12.44 -8.33
C LYS A 48 -17.65 -12.42 -7.58
N THR A 49 -17.61 -13.12 -6.46
CA THR A 49 -16.42 -13.17 -5.59
C THR A 49 -15.15 -13.59 -6.34
N TYR A 50 -15.24 -14.54 -7.28
CA TYR A 50 -14.11 -14.97 -8.05
C TYR A 50 -13.62 -13.91 -9.06
N GLU A 51 -14.51 -13.06 -9.56
CA GLU A 51 -14.17 -11.99 -10.53
C GLU A 51 -13.32 -10.92 -9.86
N ILE A 52 -13.67 -10.54 -8.64
CA ILE A 52 -12.90 -9.62 -7.80
C ILE A 52 -11.50 -10.21 -7.50
N LEU A 53 -11.46 -11.47 -7.09
CA LEU A 53 -10.21 -12.16 -6.79
C LEU A 53 -9.30 -12.26 -8.02
N MET A 54 -9.85 -12.64 -9.16
CA MET A 54 -9.13 -12.73 -10.44
C MET A 54 -8.64 -11.35 -10.89
N GLY A 55 -9.47 -10.31 -10.76
CA GLY A 55 -9.06 -8.92 -11.05
C GLY A 55 -7.86 -8.49 -10.23
N GLY A 56 -7.86 -8.79 -8.93
CA GLY A 56 -6.73 -8.54 -8.05
C GLY A 56 -5.44 -9.25 -8.50
N PHE A 57 -5.54 -10.54 -8.84
CA PHE A 57 -4.39 -11.30 -9.34
C PHE A 57 -3.88 -10.81 -10.70
N ILE A 58 -4.77 -10.45 -11.63
CA ILE A 58 -4.38 -9.88 -12.93
C ILE A 58 -3.60 -8.58 -12.72
N CYS A 59 -4.12 -7.66 -11.90
CA CYS A 59 -3.43 -6.41 -11.58
C CYS A 59 -2.05 -6.66 -10.96
N LEU A 60 -1.96 -7.65 -10.06
CA LEU A 60 -0.70 -8.00 -9.41
C LEU A 60 0.31 -8.60 -10.40
N CYS A 61 -0.11 -9.47 -11.31
CA CYS A 61 0.74 -10.03 -12.35
C CYS A 61 1.28 -8.95 -13.30
N VAL A 62 0.43 -8.03 -13.75
CA VAL A 62 0.86 -6.92 -14.60
C VAL A 62 1.82 -6.00 -13.85
N ALA A 63 1.54 -5.70 -12.58
CA ALA A 63 2.44 -4.92 -11.73
C ALA A 63 3.81 -5.60 -11.55
N ALA A 64 3.82 -6.93 -11.40
CA ALA A 64 5.06 -7.71 -11.29
C ALA A 64 5.90 -7.65 -12.58
N ILE A 65 5.27 -7.73 -13.75
CA ILE A 65 5.97 -7.58 -15.04
C ILE A 65 6.59 -6.19 -15.18
N LEU A 66 5.85 -5.13 -14.83
CA LEU A 66 6.36 -3.76 -14.83
C LEU A 66 7.48 -3.58 -13.80
N GLY A 67 7.31 -4.17 -12.61
CA GLY A 67 8.31 -4.16 -11.54
C GLY A 67 9.61 -4.85 -11.95
N LEU A 68 9.54 -6.01 -12.60
CA LEU A 68 10.73 -6.70 -13.14
C LEU A 68 11.44 -5.85 -14.19
N SER A 69 10.70 -5.16 -15.07
CA SER A 69 11.29 -4.20 -16.01
C SER A 69 12.04 -3.08 -15.31
N LEU A 70 11.51 -2.61 -14.16
CA LEU A 70 12.18 -1.60 -13.33
C LEU A 70 13.45 -2.15 -12.65
N VAL A 71 13.47 -3.41 -12.26
CA VAL A 71 14.68 -4.06 -11.69
C VAL A 71 15.82 -4.05 -12.70
N PHE A 72 15.56 -4.35 -13.97
CA PHE A 72 16.57 -4.28 -15.03
C PHE A 72 17.09 -2.85 -15.27
N LEU A 73 16.23 -1.83 -15.07
CA LEU A 73 16.59 -0.43 -15.29
C LEU A 73 17.29 0.23 -14.09
N LYS A 74 17.00 -0.21 -12.86
CA LYS A 74 17.35 0.50 -11.61
C LYS A 74 18.06 -0.37 -10.57
N GLY A 75 18.17 -1.67 -10.83
CA GLY A 75 18.88 -2.61 -9.96
C GLY A 75 18.02 -3.30 -8.91
N PHE A 76 18.66 -4.20 -8.17
CA PHE A 76 18.03 -5.17 -7.27
C PHE A 76 17.23 -4.54 -6.10
N SER A 77 17.58 -3.32 -5.67
CA SER A 77 16.87 -2.62 -4.59
C SER A 77 15.37 -2.43 -4.88
N ILE A 78 15.01 -2.26 -6.16
CA ILE A 78 13.59 -2.15 -6.57
C ILE A 78 12.84 -3.47 -6.35
N LEU A 79 13.50 -4.60 -6.56
CA LEU A 79 12.88 -5.91 -6.31
C LEU A 79 12.52 -6.07 -4.83
N VAL A 80 13.43 -5.73 -3.94
CA VAL A 80 13.19 -5.80 -2.48
C VAL A 80 12.01 -4.90 -2.09
N LEU A 81 12.00 -3.65 -2.55
CA LEU A 81 10.89 -2.72 -2.30
C LEU A 81 9.56 -3.24 -2.86
N GLY A 82 9.58 -3.82 -4.06
CA GLY A 82 8.39 -4.41 -4.68
C GLY A 82 7.84 -5.58 -3.88
N ILE A 83 8.69 -6.50 -3.43
CA ILE A 83 8.28 -7.65 -2.60
C ILE A 83 7.68 -7.16 -1.26
N VAL A 84 8.33 -6.22 -0.59
CA VAL A 84 7.83 -5.63 0.67
C VAL A 84 6.48 -4.95 0.44
N GLY A 85 6.31 -4.20 -0.66
CA GLY A 85 5.06 -3.54 -1.00
C GLY A 85 3.92 -4.51 -1.26
N VAL A 86 4.17 -5.56 -2.06
CA VAL A 86 3.17 -6.61 -2.37
C VAL A 86 2.77 -7.38 -1.13
N LEU A 87 3.74 -7.83 -0.33
CA LEU A 87 3.47 -8.56 0.91
C LEU A 87 2.73 -7.68 1.92
N GLY A 88 3.14 -6.41 2.07
CA GLY A 88 2.47 -5.46 2.94
C GLY A 88 1.02 -5.22 2.51
N GLY A 89 0.77 -5.02 1.22
CA GLY A 89 -0.57 -4.86 0.67
C GLY A 89 -1.45 -6.09 0.86
N TYR A 90 -0.93 -7.29 0.60
CA TYR A 90 -1.68 -8.52 0.81
C TYR A 90 -1.98 -8.75 2.30
N LEU A 91 -0.99 -8.64 3.17
CA LEU A 91 -1.15 -8.86 4.61
C LEU A 91 -2.02 -7.80 5.29
N TYR A 92 -2.24 -6.65 4.62
CA TYR A 92 -3.14 -5.61 5.12
C TYR A 92 -4.57 -6.13 5.32
N ALA A 93 -5.13 -6.82 4.34
CA ALA A 93 -6.48 -7.36 4.40
C ALA A 93 -6.54 -8.90 4.45
N GLY A 94 -5.48 -9.58 3.96
CA GLY A 94 -5.44 -11.01 3.73
C GLY A 94 -5.12 -11.85 4.96
N TYR A 95 -5.43 -13.15 4.83
CA TYR A 95 -5.06 -14.16 5.82
C TYR A 95 -3.53 -14.45 5.73
N PRO A 96 -2.81 -14.73 6.84
CA PRO A 96 -3.34 -14.96 8.20
C PRO A 96 -3.43 -13.70 9.06
N VAL A 97 -2.80 -12.59 8.68
CA VAL A 97 -2.63 -11.44 9.59
C VAL A 97 -3.81 -10.48 9.52
N GLY A 98 -4.17 -9.96 8.32
CA GLY A 98 -5.27 -9.03 8.16
C GLY A 98 -5.19 -7.84 9.12
N TYR A 99 -4.04 -7.15 9.17
CA TYR A 99 -3.80 -6.16 10.23
C TYR A 99 -4.73 -4.94 10.16
N LYS A 100 -5.45 -4.71 9.07
CA LYS A 100 -6.51 -3.69 9.01
C LYS A 100 -7.64 -3.97 10.01
N TYR A 101 -7.91 -5.24 10.32
CA TYR A 101 -8.95 -5.63 11.27
C TYR A 101 -8.52 -5.51 12.74
N HIS A 102 -7.24 -5.25 12.99
CA HIS A 102 -6.66 -5.06 14.31
C HIS A 102 -6.30 -3.60 14.59
N ALA A 103 -6.79 -2.64 13.78
CA ALA A 103 -6.46 -1.21 13.84
C ALA A 103 -4.95 -0.91 13.77
N LEU A 104 -4.12 -1.90 13.35
CA LEU A 104 -2.68 -1.72 13.21
C LEU A 104 -2.32 -0.78 12.06
N GLY A 105 -3.23 -0.60 11.09
CA GLY A 105 -3.07 0.39 10.02
C GLY A 105 -2.91 1.79 10.57
N ASP A 106 -3.76 2.20 11.51
CA ASP A 106 -3.73 3.51 12.15
C ASP A 106 -2.44 3.70 12.96
N PHE A 107 -1.97 2.63 13.62
CA PHE A 107 -0.70 2.64 14.34
C PHE A 107 0.49 2.87 13.39
N PHE A 108 0.55 2.19 12.25
CA PHE A 108 1.62 2.39 11.27
C PHE A 108 1.58 3.78 10.64
N VAL A 109 0.39 4.30 10.34
CA VAL A 109 0.21 5.68 9.86
C VAL A 109 0.68 6.67 10.91
N PHE A 110 0.30 6.49 12.17
CA PHE A 110 0.76 7.32 13.29
C PHE A 110 2.29 7.31 13.42
N VAL A 111 2.91 6.12 13.43
CA VAL A 111 4.37 5.97 13.52
C VAL A 111 5.06 6.65 12.35
N TYR A 112 4.55 6.51 11.12
CA TYR A 112 5.10 7.15 9.93
C TYR A 112 5.09 8.69 10.08
N TYR A 113 3.94 9.28 10.40
CA TYR A 113 3.82 10.72 10.60
C TYR A 113 4.64 11.23 11.78
N PHE A 114 4.74 10.45 12.84
CA PHE A 114 5.57 10.79 14.01
C PHE A 114 7.06 10.85 13.62
N ILE A 115 7.56 9.85 12.89
CA ILE A 115 8.96 9.83 12.42
C ILE A 115 9.22 10.97 11.44
N ASP A 116 8.28 11.26 10.54
CA ASP A 116 8.42 12.35 9.57
C ASP A 116 8.42 13.72 10.28
N SER A 117 7.56 13.91 11.27
CA SER A 117 7.58 15.10 12.14
C SER A 117 8.91 15.26 12.87
N LEU A 118 9.46 14.19 13.44
CA LEU A 118 10.76 14.23 14.12
C LEU A 118 11.89 14.62 13.16
N LYS A 119 11.90 14.08 11.92
CA LYS A 119 12.87 14.47 10.89
C LYS A 119 12.74 15.94 10.52
N SER A 120 11.53 16.42 10.31
CA SER A 120 11.26 17.83 10.01
C SER A 120 11.75 18.74 11.14
N TRP A 121 11.55 18.32 12.39
CA TRP A 121 11.98 19.07 13.57
C TRP A 121 13.51 19.13 13.69
N THR A 122 14.21 18.02 13.48
CA THR A 122 15.68 17.95 13.49
C THR A 122 16.30 18.75 12.35
N PHE A 123 15.65 18.85 11.19
CA PHE A 123 16.12 19.68 10.08
C PHE A 123 15.84 21.18 10.25
N SER A 124 14.87 21.55 11.09
CA SER A 124 14.51 22.96 11.37
C SER A 124 15.45 23.67 12.34
N PHE A 125 16.36 22.97 13.02
CA PHE A 125 17.38 23.61 13.82
C PHE A 125 18.63 23.90 12.97
N PRO A 126 18.88 25.15 12.56
CA PRO A 126 20.09 25.50 11.84
C PRO A 126 21.27 25.45 12.80
N THR A 127 21.92 24.29 12.89
CA THR A 127 23.18 24.09 13.64
C THR A 127 24.31 25.05 13.23
N LYS A 128 24.15 25.78 12.14
CA LYS A 128 25.16 26.74 11.65
C LYS A 128 25.05 28.16 12.20
N LYS A 129 23.96 28.55 12.86
CA LYS A 129 23.81 29.93 13.37
C LYS A 129 24.22 30.12 14.84
N VAL A 130 24.32 29.05 15.60
CA VAL A 130 24.69 29.16 17.02
C VAL A 130 26.20 29.37 17.21
N VAL A 131 27.03 28.85 16.31
CA VAL A 131 28.49 28.98 16.42
C VAL A 131 29.02 30.36 16.00
N ALA A 132 28.25 31.12 15.22
CA ALA A 132 28.67 32.45 14.76
C ALA A 132 28.41 33.58 15.78
N TYR A 133 27.68 33.32 16.87
CA TYR A 133 27.36 34.34 17.89
C TYR A 133 28.35 34.38 19.09
N TYR A 134 29.26 33.40 19.13
CA TYR A 134 30.27 33.27 20.21
C TYR A 134 31.72 33.43 19.70
N ARG A 135 31.90 34.11 18.56
CA ARG A 135 33.26 34.56 18.11
C ARG A 135 33.38 36.06 18.08
#